data_b1bc409a91c26a183b2c1a8c08b0765b
#
_entry.id   b1bc409a91c26a183b2c1a8c08b0765b
#
_cell.length_a   1.000
_cell.length_b   1.000
_cell.length_c   1.000
_cell.angle_alpha   90.00
_cell.angle_beta   90.00
_cell.angle_gamma   90.00
#
_symmetry.space_group_name_H-M   'P 1'
#
loop_
_entity.id
_entity.type
_entity.pdbx_description
1 polymer ?
#
loop_
_entity_poly.entity_id
_entity_poly.type
_entity_poly.pdbx_seq_one_letter_code
_entity_poly.pdbx_strand_id
1 'polypeptide(L)'
;GLMFALTLLIGTAGFYMGKHQIELPLYMDVAMSALPFYVAGFWIRRYNFFLFPHRFDKLIPLCILVALAVMYFTATFVGMRTNNYAGNIFQFWASAFAGIFMIMLFCKKFKKLPVISYMGRYSVITLGIHAPLLHFEYPVVSRFIHNEWGQAIALLLLTLTVCIIATPIFLKLIPQAVAQKDFIKTKQSTQQGS
;
A
#
# COMPACT_ATOMS: atom_id res chain seq x y z
N GLY A 1 21.24 -6.19 -9.62
CA GLY A 1 21.95 -6.28 -8.36
C GLY A 1 22.23 -4.93 -7.71
N LEU A 2 23.03 -4.07 -8.35
CA LEU A 2 23.52 -2.78 -7.78
C LEU A 2 22.37 -1.83 -7.40
N MET A 3 21.37 -1.67 -8.25
CA MET A 3 20.19 -0.83 -7.99
C MET A 3 19.45 -1.26 -6.72
N PHE A 4 19.27 -2.55 -6.52
CA PHE A 4 18.59 -3.07 -5.31
C PHE A 4 19.43 -2.83 -4.05
N ALA A 5 20.75 -3.03 -4.11
CA ALA A 5 21.63 -2.73 -3.01
C ALA A 5 21.61 -1.24 -2.63
N LEU A 6 21.65 -0.34 -3.63
CA LEU A 6 21.53 1.10 -3.39
C LEU A 6 20.20 1.48 -2.74
N THR A 7 19.09 0.91 -3.19
CA THR A 7 17.78 1.20 -2.59
C THR A 7 17.65 0.67 -1.16
N LEU A 8 18.27 -0.47 -0.84
CA LEU A 8 18.34 -0.96 0.53
C LEU A 8 19.19 -0.03 1.42
N LEU A 9 20.30 0.46 0.93
CA LEU A 9 21.14 1.43 1.67
C LEU A 9 20.37 2.73 1.94
N ILE A 10 19.68 3.27 0.93
CA ILE A 10 18.85 4.47 1.09
C ILE A 10 17.70 4.20 2.08
N GLY A 11 17.04 3.06 1.96
CA GLY A 11 15.96 2.68 2.87
C GLY A 11 16.42 2.46 4.31
N THR A 12 17.62 1.90 4.51
CA THR A 12 18.21 1.78 5.84
C THR A 12 18.55 3.14 6.43
N ALA A 13 19.09 4.06 5.63
CA ALA A 13 19.32 5.43 6.06
C ALA A 13 18.03 6.12 6.49
N GLY A 14 16.96 6.02 5.70
CA GLY A 14 15.64 6.54 6.06
C GLY A 14 15.08 5.95 7.36
N PHE A 15 15.24 4.63 7.58
CA PHE A 15 14.84 3.98 8.81
C PHE A 15 15.61 4.53 10.04
N TYR A 16 16.94 4.67 9.95
CA TYR A 16 17.73 5.21 11.05
C TYR A 16 17.43 6.68 11.32
N MET A 17 17.18 7.48 10.28
CA MET A 17 16.73 8.88 10.45
C MET A 17 15.41 8.93 11.23
N GLY A 18 14.45 8.09 10.88
CA GLY A 18 13.21 7.98 11.61
C GLY A 18 13.37 7.52 13.04
N LYS A 19 14.26 6.55 13.30
CA LYS A 19 14.55 6.10 14.66
C LYS A 19 15.16 7.20 15.54
N HIS A 20 15.92 8.11 14.95
CA HIS A 20 16.53 9.25 15.63
C HIS A 20 15.67 10.52 15.57
N GLN A 21 14.44 10.43 15.08
CA GLN A 21 13.50 11.57 14.94
C GLN A 21 14.08 12.74 14.13
N ILE A 22 14.91 12.43 13.12
CA ILE A 22 15.47 13.41 12.19
C ILE A 22 14.45 13.61 11.07
N GLU A 23 13.71 14.72 11.12
CA GLU A 23 12.72 15.06 10.10
C GLU A 23 13.38 15.83 8.96
N LEU A 24 13.23 15.32 7.74
CA LEU A 24 13.64 16.02 6.53
C LEU A 24 12.45 16.80 5.94
N PRO A 25 12.71 17.95 5.27
CA PRO A 25 11.67 18.69 4.60
C PRO A 25 10.98 17.82 3.55
N LEU A 26 9.68 18.04 3.34
CA LEU A 26 8.85 17.33 2.36
C LEU A 26 8.73 15.81 2.60
N TYR A 27 8.91 15.33 3.84
CA TYR A 27 8.85 13.90 4.19
C TYR A 27 9.81 13.02 3.36
N MET A 28 10.97 13.55 3.00
CA MET A 28 12.00 12.82 2.23
C MET A 28 12.52 11.60 2.97
N ASP A 29 12.60 11.67 4.29
CA ASP A 29 12.95 10.58 5.20
C ASP A 29 11.98 9.40 5.09
N VAL A 30 10.67 9.69 5.04
CA VAL A 30 9.62 8.67 4.82
C VAL A 30 9.73 8.07 3.41
N ALA A 31 9.97 8.91 2.40
CA ALA A 31 10.14 8.46 1.03
C ALA A 31 11.36 7.54 0.87
N MET A 32 12.47 7.85 1.56
CA MET A 32 13.66 6.99 1.59
C MET A 32 13.35 5.63 2.21
N SER A 33 12.61 5.57 3.31
CA SER A 33 12.19 4.33 3.96
C SER A 33 11.25 3.49 3.09
N ALA A 34 10.42 4.13 2.24
CA ALA A 34 9.47 3.46 1.35
C ALA A 34 10.10 2.98 0.03
N LEU A 35 11.23 3.55 -0.38
CA LEU A 35 11.87 3.29 -1.68
C LEU A 35 12.15 1.80 -1.95
N PRO A 36 12.66 0.99 -1.01
CA PRO A 36 12.91 -0.43 -1.24
C PRO A 36 11.65 -1.23 -1.55
N PHE A 37 10.51 -0.87 -0.95
CA PHE A 37 9.23 -1.54 -1.24
C PHE A 37 8.75 -1.23 -2.65
N TYR A 38 8.93 0.00 -3.10
CA TYR A 38 8.61 0.40 -4.47
C TYR A 38 9.45 -0.38 -5.49
N VAL A 39 10.76 -0.46 -5.26
CA VAL A 39 11.67 -1.20 -6.14
C VAL A 39 11.37 -2.70 -6.12
N ALA A 40 11.08 -3.27 -4.94
CA ALA A 40 10.65 -4.67 -4.84
C ALA A 40 9.38 -4.93 -5.64
N GLY A 41 8.37 -4.05 -5.55
CA GLY A 41 7.15 -4.12 -6.35
C GLY A 41 7.40 -4.08 -7.85
N PHE A 42 8.31 -3.20 -8.30
CA PHE A 42 8.74 -3.12 -9.70
C PHE A 42 9.38 -4.44 -10.18
N TRP A 43 10.26 -5.04 -9.40
CA TRP A 43 10.91 -6.31 -9.72
C TRP A 43 9.90 -7.46 -9.76
N ILE A 44 9.01 -7.54 -8.79
CA ILE A 44 7.93 -8.53 -8.73
C ILE A 44 7.09 -8.49 -10.01
N ARG A 45 6.74 -7.27 -10.48
CA ARG A 45 6.01 -7.08 -11.73
C ARG A 45 6.84 -7.50 -12.94
N ARG A 46 8.11 -7.11 -13.00
CA ARG A 46 9.01 -7.37 -14.14
C ARG A 46 9.25 -8.87 -14.34
N TYR A 47 9.40 -9.63 -13.27
CA TYR A 47 9.62 -11.08 -13.34
C TYR A 47 8.32 -11.89 -13.37
N ASN A 48 7.17 -11.24 -13.51
CA ASN A 48 5.87 -11.91 -13.52
C ASN A 48 5.73 -12.92 -12.36
N PHE A 49 6.16 -12.53 -11.17
CA PHE A 49 6.18 -13.39 -9.98
C PHE A 49 4.84 -14.06 -9.69
N PHE A 50 3.73 -13.49 -10.18
CA PHE A 50 2.39 -14.07 -10.05
C PHE A 50 2.12 -15.24 -11.00
N LEU A 51 2.97 -15.46 -12.02
CA LEU A 51 2.86 -16.59 -12.93
C LEU A 51 3.54 -17.85 -12.39
N PHE A 52 3.72 -17.98 -11.07
CA PHE A 52 4.17 -19.22 -10.48
C PHE A 52 3.34 -20.38 -11.00
N PRO A 53 4.00 -21.47 -11.43
CA PRO A 53 3.31 -22.65 -11.95
C PRO A 53 2.31 -23.17 -10.90
N HIS A 54 1.15 -23.63 -11.34
CA HIS A 54 0.06 -24.16 -10.50
C HIS A 54 0.51 -25.27 -9.53
N ARG A 55 1.69 -25.85 -9.72
CA ARG A 55 2.28 -26.83 -8.79
C ARG A 55 2.41 -26.33 -7.36
N PHE A 56 2.62 -25.03 -7.17
CA PHE A 56 2.80 -24.42 -5.84
C PHE A 56 1.50 -23.91 -5.21
N ASP A 57 0.37 -23.97 -5.91
CA ASP A 57 -0.91 -23.49 -5.38
C ASP A 57 -1.36 -24.26 -4.13
N LYS A 58 -0.95 -25.52 -3.98
CA LYS A 58 -1.20 -26.33 -2.78
C LYS A 58 -0.42 -25.85 -1.55
N LEU A 59 0.72 -25.18 -1.76
CA LEU A 59 1.57 -24.65 -0.68
C LEU A 59 1.17 -23.24 -0.24
N ILE A 60 0.29 -22.56 -0.98
CA ILE A 60 -0.14 -21.19 -0.66
C ILE A 60 -0.65 -21.06 0.80
N PRO A 61 -1.54 -21.93 1.32
CA PRO A 61 -2.01 -21.80 2.70
C PRO A 61 -0.87 -21.93 3.71
N LEU A 62 0.08 -22.83 3.47
CA LEU A 62 1.26 -23.00 4.33
C LEU A 62 2.15 -21.75 4.29
N CYS A 63 2.39 -21.19 3.10
CA CYS A 63 3.16 -19.95 2.95
C CYS A 63 2.49 -18.76 3.64
N ILE A 64 1.16 -18.66 3.58
CA ILE A 64 0.40 -17.64 4.31
C ILE A 64 0.57 -17.81 5.81
N LEU A 65 0.49 -19.05 6.32
CA LEU A 65 0.64 -19.34 7.74
C LEU A 65 2.06 -19.00 8.23
N VAL A 66 3.08 -19.35 7.46
CA VAL A 66 4.48 -19.00 7.75
C VAL A 66 4.66 -17.47 7.74
N ALA A 67 4.09 -16.77 6.77
CA ALA A 67 4.17 -15.32 6.71
C ALA A 67 3.48 -14.65 7.90
N LEU A 68 2.31 -15.16 8.34
CA LEU A 68 1.63 -14.73 9.55
C LEU A 68 2.48 -14.97 10.80
N ALA A 69 3.13 -16.14 10.92
CA ALA A 69 4.02 -16.43 12.03
C ALA A 69 5.21 -15.46 12.06
N VAL A 70 5.86 -15.23 10.90
CA VAL A 70 6.94 -14.24 10.79
C VAL A 70 6.46 -12.86 11.22
N MET A 71 5.29 -12.40 10.75
CA MET A 71 4.73 -11.13 11.16
C MET A 71 4.48 -11.08 12.66
N TYR A 72 3.91 -12.13 13.26
CA TYR A 72 3.62 -12.17 14.69
C TYR A 72 4.89 -12.03 15.55
N PHE A 73 5.97 -12.75 15.19
CA PHE A 73 7.24 -12.69 15.93
C PHE A 73 8.09 -11.46 15.64
N THR A 74 7.91 -10.82 14.49
CA THR A 74 8.70 -9.63 14.08
C THR A 74 7.90 -8.33 14.13
N ALA A 75 6.59 -8.39 14.48
CA ALA A 75 5.75 -7.21 14.56
C ALA A 75 6.29 -6.20 15.56
N THR A 76 6.51 -4.99 15.09
CA THR A 76 6.90 -3.83 15.91
C THR A 76 6.03 -2.64 15.54
N PHE A 77 5.96 -1.66 16.42
CA PHE A 77 5.26 -0.42 16.10
C PHE A 77 5.95 0.31 14.94
N VAL A 78 5.17 0.62 13.91
CA VAL A 78 5.63 1.33 12.72
C VAL A 78 4.69 2.49 12.44
N GLY A 79 5.15 3.70 12.71
CA GLY A 79 4.46 4.95 12.36
C GLY A 79 5.01 5.55 11.08
N MET A 80 4.59 5.03 9.91
CA MET A 80 5.09 5.54 8.60
C MET A 80 4.87 7.04 8.42
N ARG A 81 3.77 7.59 8.93
CA ARG A 81 3.46 9.01 8.78
C ARG A 81 4.45 9.92 9.52
N THR A 82 4.90 9.48 10.70
CA THR A 82 5.81 10.23 11.57
C THR A 82 7.22 9.70 11.51
N ASN A 83 7.51 8.81 10.56
CA ASN A 83 8.79 8.10 10.43
C ASN A 83 9.31 7.55 11.77
N ASN A 84 8.39 7.00 12.59
CA ASN A 84 8.73 6.47 13.90
C ASN A 84 8.72 4.95 13.87
N TYR A 85 9.85 4.36 14.20
CA TYR A 85 10.06 2.91 14.16
C TYR A 85 10.54 2.41 15.53
N ALA A 86 9.72 1.57 16.18
CA ALA A 86 10.14 0.81 17.34
C ALA A 86 10.73 -0.52 16.88
N GLY A 87 11.93 -0.87 17.36
CA GLY A 87 12.55 -2.15 17.06
C GLY A 87 13.76 -2.08 16.14
N ASN A 88 14.14 -3.26 15.63
CA ASN A 88 15.31 -3.42 14.79
C ASN A 88 14.94 -3.37 13.30
N ILE A 89 15.87 -2.93 12.47
CA ILE A 89 15.69 -2.85 11.02
C ILE A 89 15.33 -4.22 10.40
N PHE A 90 15.88 -5.31 10.91
CA PHE A 90 15.55 -6.66 10.43
C PHE A 90 14.10 -7.05 10.74
N GLN A 91 13.58 -6.67 11.91
CA GLN A 91 12.18 -6.89 12.27
C GLN A 91 11.26 -6.09 11.34
N PHE A 92 11.59 -4.82 11.09
CA PHE A 92 10.86 -3.96 10.17
C PHE A 92 10.80 -4.56 8.76
N TRP A 93 11.95 -4.94 8.17
CA TRP A 93 12.00 -5.53 6.84
C TRP A 93 11.29 -6.88 6.78
N ALA A 94 11.55 -7.79 7.73
CA ALA A 94 10.95 -9.11 7.77
C ALA A 94 9.42 -9.03 7.87
N SER A 95 8.91 -8.22 8.78
CA SER A 95 7.46 -8.03 8.96
C SER A 95 6.81 -7.43 7.72
N ALA A 96 7.41 -6.38 7.14
CA ALA A 96 6.86 -5.69 5.99
C ALA A 96 6.84 -6.57 4.73
N PHE A 97 7.95 -7.26 4.42
CA PHE A 97 8.00 -8.18 3.27
C PHE A 97 7.11 -9.41 3.47
N ALA A 98 7.04 -9.96 4.68
CA ALA A 98 6.12 -11.06 4.99
C ALA A 98 4.66 -10.65 4.77
N GLY A 99 4.27 -9.44 5.21
CA GLY A 99 2.93 -8.90 5.00
C GLY A 99 2.60 -8.69 3.53
N ILE A 100 3.51 -8.07 2.76
CA ILE A 100 3.35 -7.88 1.32
C ILE A 100 3.19 -9.24 0.63
N PHE A 101 4.07 -10.19 0.93
CA PHE A 101 4.04 -11.51 0.33
C PHE A 101 2.76 -12.27 0.68
N MET A 102 2.29 -12.20 1.93
CA MET A 102 1.03 -12.79 2.37
C MET A 102 -0.16 -12.24 1.58
N ILE A 103 -0.27 -10.91 1.44
CA ILE A 103 -1.35 -10.27 0.68
C ILE A 103 -1.31 -10.70 -0.79
N MET A 104 -0.11 -10.78 -1.37
CA MET A 104 0.07 -11.22 -2.75
C MET A 104 -0.41 -12.66 -2.97
N LEU A 105 -0.05 -13.58 -2.06
CA LEU A 105 -0.50 -14.97 -2.12
C LEU A 105 -2.02 -15.08 -1.93
N PHE A 106 -2.58 -14.27 -1.03
CA PHE A 106 -4.02 -14.19 -0.82
C PHE A 106 -4.73 -13.73 -2.09
N CYS A 107 -4.26 -12.64 -2.72
CA CYS A 107 -4.81 -12.16 -3.99
C CYS A 107 -4.69 -13.18 -5.12
N LYS A 108 -3.60 -13.96 -5.16
CA LYS A 108 -3.44 -15.05 -6.14
C LYS A 108 -4.51 -16.13 -5.97
N LYS A 109 -4.85 -16.48 -4.73
CA LYS A 109 -5.87 -17.50 -4.43
C LYS A 109 -7.28 -17.02 -4.78
N PHE A 110 -7.59 -15.75 -4.48
CA PHE A 110 -8.89 -15.12 -4.75
C PHE A 110 -8.87 -14.39 -6.10
N LYS A 111 -8.91 -15.13 -7.19
CA LYS A 111 -8.72 -14.67 -8.58
C LYS A 111 -9.55 -13.43 -9.00
N LYS A 112 -10.69 -13.16 -8.36
CA LYS A 112 -11.58 -12.03 -8.69
C LYS A 112 -12.15 -11.43 -7.41
N LEU A 113 -11.62 -10.29 -7.01
CA LEU A 113 -12.17 -9.43 -5.96
C LEU A 113 -12.56 -8.08 -6.60
N PRO A 114 -13.76 -7.98 -7.22
CA PRO A 114 -14.09 -6.84 -8.07
C PRO A 114 -14.03 -5.50 -7.32
N VAL A 115 -14.52 -5.46 -6.09
CA VAL A 115 -14.49 -4.24 -5.25
C VAL A 115 -13.07 -3.82 -4.91
N ILE A 116 -12.23 -4.76 -4.44
CA ILE A 116 -10.84 -4.47 -4.07
C ILE A 116 -10.02 -4.08 -5.30
N SER A 117 -10.24 -4.76 -6.44
CA SER A 117 -9.58 -4.41 -7.70
C SER A 117 -10.00 -3.04 -8.20
N TYR A 118 -11.26 -2.66 -8.04
CA TYR A 118 -11.75 -1.33 -8.37
C TYR A 118 -11.08 -0.26 -7.49
N MET A 119 -11.09 -0.45 -6.18
CA MET A 119 -10.44 0.47 -5.24
C MET A 119 -8.92 0.55 -5.46
N GLY A 120 -8.26 -0.57 -5.75
CA GLY A 120 -6.84 -0.61 -6.07
C GLY A 120 -6.50 0.19 -7.33
N ARG A 121 -7.33 0.13 -8.37
CA ARG A 121 -7.16 0.91 -9.60
C ARG A 121 -7.26 2.42 -9.35
N TYR A 122 -8.13 2.83 -8.44
CA TYR A 122 -8.40 4.23 -8.11
C TYR A 122 -7.88 4.61 -6.71
N SER A 123 -6.85 3.93 -6.25
CA SER A 123 -6.27 4.13 -4.91
C SER A 123 -5.83 5.57 -4.63
N VAL A 124 -5.39 6.30 -5.67
CA VAL A 124 -5.02 7.73 -5.54
C VAL A 124 -6.20 8.58 -5.10
N ILE A 125 -7.41 8.33 -5.64
CA ILE A 125 -8.63 9.03 -5.22
C ILE A 125 -8.95 8.67 -3.77
N THR A 126 -8.93 7.37 -3.46
CA THR A 126 -9.21 6.88 -2.11
C THR A 126 -8.24 7.49 -1.10
N LEU A 127 -6.93 7.53 -1.41
CA LEU A 127 -5.90 8.15 -0.58
C LEU A 127 -6.11 9.66 -0.39
N GLY A 128 -6.58 10.37 -1.42
CA GLY A 128 -6.85 11.81 -1.32
C GLY A 128 -8.08 12.15 -0.48
N ILE A 129 -9.10 11.30 -0.53
CA ILE A 129 -10.40 11.60 0.08
C ILE A 129 -10.55 11.03 1.49
N HIS A 130 -9.94 9.86 1.81
CA HIS A 130 -10.18 9.17 3.07
C HIS A 130 -9.79 9.99 4.31
N ALA A 131 -8.70 10.76 4.26
CA ALA A 131 -8.23 11.50 5.42
C ALA A 131 -9.18 12.66 5.80
N PRO A 132 -9.61 13.56 4.89
CA PRO A 132 -10.65 14.52 5.21
C PRO A 132 -11.98 13.88 5.58
N LEU A 133 -12.37 12.77 4.91
CA LEU A 133 -13.60 12.04 5.25
C LEU A 133 -13.59 11.54 6.68
N LEU A 134 -12.53 10.87 7.12
CA LEU A 134 -12.39 10.40 8.50
C LEU A 134 -12.51 11.55 9.51
N HIS A 135 -12.01 12.73 9.18
CA HIS A 135 -12.14 13.89 10.06
C HIS A 135 -13.60 14.32 10.27
N PHE A 136 -14.44 14.20 9.23
CA PHE A 136 -15.88 14.48 9.34
C PHE A 136 -16.70 13.32 9.89
N GLU A 137 -16.34 12.09 9.57
CA GLU A 137 -17.08 10.89 9.97
C GLU A 137 -16.86 10.53 11.44
N TYR A 138 -15.64 10.76 11.96
CA TYR A 138 -15.26 10.37 13.33
C TYR A 138 -16.18 10.99 14.42
N PRO A 139 -16.46 12.31 14.45
CA PRO A 139 -17.33 12.89 15.46
C PRO A 139 -18.77 12.40 15.36
N VAL A 140 -19.23 12.02 14.17
CA VAL A 140 -20.58 11.46 13.98
C VAL A 140 -20.63 10.04 14.53
N VAL A 141 -19.71 9.18 14.14
CA VAL A 141 -19.69 7.76 14.55
C VAL A 141 -19.43 7.62 16.05
N SER A 142 -18.53 8.42 16.63
CA SER A 142 -18.23 8.39 18.06
C SER A 142 -19.43 8.76 18.95
N ARG A 143 -20.40 9.51 18.41
CA ARG A 143 -21.63 9.89 19.11
C ARG A 143 -22.59 8.72 19.31
N PHE A 144 -22.59 7.77 18.35
CA PHE A 144 -23.51 6.63 18.35
C PHE A 144 -22.88 5.33 18.85
N ILE A 145 -21.58 5.17 18.63
CA ILE A 145 -20.86 3.93 18.96
C ILE A 145 -19.75 4.26 19.96
N HIS A 146 -19.85 3.72 21.17
CA HIS A 146 -18.89 3.98 22.26
C HIS A 146 -17.78 2.93 22.32
N ASN A 147 -17.94 1.78 21.65
CA ASN A 147 -16.94 0.73 21.61
C ASN A 147 -15.89 1.04 20.52
N GLU A 148 -14.60 1.06 20.89
CA GLU A 148 -13.47 1.36 19.98
C GLU A 148 -13.45 0.47 18.74
N TRP A 149 -13.65 -0.85 18.91
CA TRP A 149 -13.72 -1.79 17.79
C TRP A 149 -14.93 -1.54 16.88
N GLY A 150 -16.07 -1.22 17.49
CA GLY A 150 -17.28 -0.87 16.75
C GLY A 150 -17.10 0.42 15.94
N GLN A 151 -16.46 1.43 16.53
CA GLN A 151 -16.11 2.68 15.83
C GLN A 151 -15.18 2.42 14.64
N ALA A 152 -14.12 1.62 14.85
CA ALA A 152 -13.17 1.32 13.79
C ALA A 152 -13.83 0.61 12.59
N ILE A 153 -14.69 -0.38 12.87
CA ILE A 153 -15.42 -1.11 11.83
C ILE A 153 -16.43 -0.20 11.12
N ALA A 154 -17.19 0.60 11.87
CA ALA A 154 -18.16 1.52 11.31
C ALA A 154 -17.50 2.59 10.43
N LEU A 155 -16.41 3.20 10.89
CA LEU A 155 -15.62 4.16 10.12
C LEU A 155 -15.06 3.52 8.86
N LEU A 156 -14.48 2.31 8.95
CA LEU A 156 -13.96 1.60 7.80
C LEU A 156 -15.03 1.40 6.73
N LEU A 157 -16.20 0.86 7.12
CA LEU A 157 -17.30 0.58 6.18
C LEU A 157 -17.87 1.86 5.59
N LEU A 158 -18.05 2.90 6.39
CA LEU A 158 -18.57 4.19 5.95
C LEU A 158 -17.61 4.85 4.96
N THR A 159 -16.35 5.00 5.32
CA THR A 159 -15.31 5.58 4.46
C THR A 159 -15.16 4.81 3.14
N LEU A 160 -15.16 3.46 3.18
CA LEU A 160 -15.12 2.65 1.97
C LEU A 160 -16.32 2.91 1.07
N THR A 161 -17.52 2.96 1.64
CA THR A 161 -18.75 3.19 0.87
C THR A 161 -18.74 4.56 0.20
N VAL A 162 -18.37 5.60 0.95
CA VAL A 162 -18.27 6.97 0.42
C VAL A 162 -17.19 7.06 -0.65
N CYS A 163 -16.02 6.44 -0.46
CA CYS A 163 -14.97 6.41 -1.48
C CYS A 163 -15.41 5.71 -2.78
N ILE A 164 -16.16 4.61 -2.68
CA ILE A 164 -16.69 3.90 -3.87
C ILE A 164 -17.66 4.80 -4.64
N ILE A 165 -18.53 5.53 -3.94
CA ILE A 165 -19.52 6.44 -4.55
C ILE A 165 -18.84 7.69 -5.11
N ALA A 166 -17.85 8.24 -4.41
CA ALA A 166 -17.13 9.44 -4.82
C ALA A 166 -16.23 9.20 -6.04
N THR A 167 -15.64 8.00 -6.17
CA THR A 167 -14.72 7.66 -7.26
C THR A 167 -15.27 7.98 -8.65
N PRO A 168 -16.48 7.55 -9.08
CA PRO A 168 -16.99 7.86 -10.41
C PRO A 168 -17.27 9.36 -10.62
N ILE A 169 -17.57 10.09 -9.55
CA ILE A 169 -17.78 11.53 -9.60
C ILE A 169 -16.44 12.22 -9.90
N PHE A 170 -15.36 11.86 -9.16
CA PHE A 170 -14.02 12.40 -9.39
C PHE A 170 -13.47 12.05 -10.78
N LEU A 171 -13.75 10.84 -11.28
CA LEU A 171 -13.36 10.42 -12.64
C LEU A 171 -14.01 11.28 -13.72
N LYS A 172 -15.25 11.75 -13.50
CA LYS A 172 -15.94 12.66 -14.43
C LYS A 172 -15.45 14.10 -14.33
N LEU A 173 -15.20 14.58 -13.09
CA LEU A 173 -14.84 15.97 -12.85
C LEU A 173 -13.36 16.26 -13.18
N ILE A 174 -12.45 15.37 -12.79
CA ILE A 174 -11.00 15.60 -12.89
C ILE A 174 -10.30 14.33 -13.44
N PRO A 175 -10.59 13.91 -14.68
CA PRO A 175 -10.01 12.69 -15.25
C PRO A 175 -8.48 12.77 -15.39
N GLN A 176 -7.93 13.97 -15.43
CA GLN A 176 -6.49 14.22 -15.55
C GLN A 176 -5.74 13.99 -14.23
N ALA A 177 -6.34 14.33 -13.08
CA ALA A 177 -5.72 14.13 -11.77
C ALA A 177 -5.59 12.65 -11.40
N VAL A 178 -6.34 11.77 -12.07
CA VAL A 178 -6.36 10.32 -11.83
C VAL A 178 -5.48 9.55 -12.83
N ALA A 179 -4.61 10.25 -13.55
CA ALA A 179 -3.71 9.68 -14.57
C ALA A 179 -4.42 8.85 -15.66
N GLN A 180 -5.71 9.13 -15.94
CA GLN A 180 -6.46 8.48 -17.02
C GLN A 180 -6.31 9.17 -18.38
N LYS A 181 -5.84 10.42 -18.39
CA LYS A 181 -5.52 11.16 -19.62
C LYS A 181 -4.18 11.86 -19.41
N ASP A 182 -3.28 11.70 -20.35
CA ASP A 182 -1.99 12.38 -20.33
C ASP A 182 -2.19 13.89 -20.40
N PHE A 183 -1.54 14.64 -19.50
CA PHE A 183 -1.48 16.09 -19.56
C PHE A 183 -0.73 16.60 -20.81
N ILE A 184 0.20 15.78 -21.30
CA ILE A 184 1.03 16.06 -22.47
C ILE A 184 0.84 14.91 -23.45
N LYS A 185 0.26 15.20 -24.63
CA LYS A 185 0.23 14.25 -25.73
C LYS A 185 1.67 14.04 -26.23
N THR A 186 2.34 13.02 -25.71
CA THR A 186 3.65 12.61 -26.24
C THR A 186 3.41 11.98 -27.62
N LYS A 187 4.17 12.40 -28.64
CA LYS A 187 4.09 11.98 -30.03
C LYS A 187 4.30 10.46 -30.31
N GLN A 188 4.33 9.63 -29.27
CA GLN A 188 4.60 8.18 -29.40
C GLN A 188 3.36 7.28 -29.58
N SER A 189 2.15 7.82 -29.59
CA SER A 189 0.94 7.00 -29.77
C SER A 189 0.57 6.68 -31.24
N THR A 190 1.38 7.11 -32.20
CA THR A 190 1.03 6.97 -33.65
C THR A 190 1.66 5.73 -34.30
N GLN A 191 2.44 4.92 -33.61
CA GLN A 191 3.11 3.74 -34.18
C GLN A 191 2.56 2.37 -33.80
N GLN A 192 1.43 2.29 -33.08
CA GLN A 192 0.81 1.01 -32.72
C GLN A 192 -0.53 0.76 -33.44
N GLY A 193 -0.82 1.47 -34.52
CA GLY A 193 -2.05 1.35 -35.29
C GLY A 193 -1.81 1.14 -36.80
N SER A 194 -0.84 0.28 -37.17
CA SER A 194 -0.73 -0.21 -38.55
C SER A 194 -0.40 -1.68 -38.58
#